data_2914cdbf7243546a9074c2fb472c3496
#
_entry.id   2914cdbf7243546a9074c2fb472c3496
#
_cell.length_a   1.000
_cell.length_b   1.000
_cell.length_c   1.000
_cell.angle_alpha   90.00
_cell.angle_beta   90.00
_cell.angle_gamma   90.00
#
_symmetry.space_group_name_H-M   'P 1'
#
loop_
_entity.id
_entity.type
_entity.pdbx_description
1 polymer ?
#
loop_
_entity_poly.entity_id
_entity_poly.type
_entity_poly.pdbx_seq_one_letter_code
_entity_poly.pdbx_strand_id
1 'polypeptide(L)'
;LVNPDLALQRRAIVLRRMREAGFIDDLQFASANGSPLLLKPAEPKYFTSRAPYFTSWVAQELPSILSKEQLGMGGLTIRTSLNIDWQEKAQSTINRHTPGAMEGAVVSMEPGTGLVRSMVGGKDFNDSQFNRASQALRSPGSTFKLFVYLSALKEGMKPEDKITDRQVCYGGYCPKNFKNKYYGTVPLWKALQNSLNTVSVSLLKQVGFDKVIATANSLGITKGLGRFYPL
;
A
#
# COMPACT_ATOMS: atom_id res chain seq x y z
N LEU A 1 -6.48 -25.04 -6.25
CA LEU A 1 -7.30 -24.12 -7.04
C LEU A 1 -8.68 -24.00 -6.43
N VAL A 2 -9.07 -22.79 -6.01
CA VAL A 2 -10.36 -22.55 -5.34
C VAL A 2 -11.54 -22.68 -6.33
N ASN A 3 -11.31 -22.38 -7.62
CA ASN A 3 -12.36 -22.48 -8.65
C ASN A 3 -11.76 -22.96 -9.97
N PRO A 4 -11.82 -24.28 -10.27
CA PRO A 4 -11.30 -24.84 -11.51
C PRO A 4 -12.00 -24.33 -12.77
N ASP A 5 -13.33 -24.14 -12.71
CA ASP A 5 -14.12 -23.69 -13.87
C ASP A 5 -13.75 -22.26 -14.28
N LEU A 6 -13.55 -21.38 -13.32
CA LEU A 6 -13.08 -20.03 -13.59
C LEU A 6 -11.66 -20.04 -14.18
N ALA A 7 -10.79 -20.94 -13.75
CA ALA A 7 -9.46 -21.09 -14.31
C ALA A 7 -9.49 -21.56 -15.79
N LEU A 8 -10.37 -22.49 -16.12
CA LEU A 8 -10.62 -22.93 -17.50
C LEU A 8 -11.13 -21.79 -18.37
N GLN A 9 -12.10 -21.02 -17.88
CA GLN A 9 -12.64 -19.85 -18.59
C GLN A 9 -11.54 -18.80 -18.84
N ARG A 10 -10.73 -18.51 -17.84
CA ARG A 10 -9.59 -17.59 -17.97
C ARG A 10 -8.57 -18.09 -18.98
N ARG A 11 -8.23 -19.37 -18.95
CA ARG A 11 -7.34 -20.00 -19.93
C ARG A 11 -7.89 -19.83 -21.35
N ALA A 12 -9.17 -20.12 -21.57
CA ALA A 12 -9.81 -19.98 -22.87
C ALA A 12 -9.72 -18.55 -23.41
N ILE A 13 -9.93 -17.55 -22.55
CA ILE A 13 -9.79 -16.14 -22.94
C ILE A 13 -8.35 -15.82 -23.37
N VAL A 14 -7.35 -16.23 -22.58
CA VAL A 14 -5.94 -15.99 -22.89
C VAL A 14 -5.53 -16.66 -24.21
N LEU A 15 -5.86 -17.95 -24.36
CA LEU A 15 -5.53 -18.71 -25.59
C LEU A 15 -6.19 -18.09 -26.84
N ARG A 16 -7.43 -17.59 -26.71
CA ARG A 16 -8.11 -16.88 -27.81
C ARG A 16 -7.34 -15.62 -28.20
N ARG A 17 -6.91 -14.83 -27.23
CA ARG A 17 -6.11 -13.63 -27.49
C ARG A 17 -4.76 -13.95 -28.12
N MET A 18 -4.12 -15.03 -27.70
CA MET A 18 -2.86 -15.50 -28.29
C MET A 18 -3.06 -15.89 -29.76
N ARG A 19 -4.17 -16.57 -30.09
CA ARG A 19 -4.53 -16.91 -31.46
C ARG A 19 -4.82 -15.67 -32.30
N GLU A 20 -5.66 -14.76 -31.81
CA GLU A 20 -5.98 -13.48 -32.47
C GLU A 20 -4.74 -12.63 -32.75
N ALA A 21 -3.74 -12.69 -31.88
CA ALA A 21 -2.45 -12.01 -32.01
C ALA A 21 -1.40 -12.79 -32.83
N GLY A 22 -1.73 -13.99 -33.36
CA GLY A 22 -0.83 -14.80 -34.18
C GLY A 22 0.27 -15.53 -33.41
N PHE A 23 0.21 -15.61 -32.08
CA PHE A 23 1.19 -16.35 -31.27
C PHE A 23 0.99 -17.86 -31.33
N ILE A 24 -0.24 -18.34 -31.59
CA ILE A 24 -0.60 -19.73 -31.74
C ILE A 24 -1.59 -19.87 -32.91
N ASP A 25 -1.55 -21.03 -33.57
CA ASP A 25 -2.49 -21.38 -34.63
C ASP A 25 -3.77 -22.05 -34.07
N ASP A 26 -4.71 -22.37 -34.97
CA ASP A 26 -5.97 -23.00 -34.61
C ASP A 26 -5.82 -24.39 -33.99
N LEU A 27 -4.86 -25.18 -34.44
CA LEU A 27 -4.59 -26.52 -33.92
C LEU A 27 -4.00 -26.42 -32.49
N GLN A 28 -3.05 -25.53 -32.31
CA GLN A 28 -2.45 -25.24 -31.00
C GLN A 28 -3.50 -24.71 -30.00
N PHE A 29 -4.37 -23.81 -30.46
CA PHE A 29 -5.48 -23.32 -29.66
C PHE A 29 -6.42 -24.46 -29.24
N ALA A 30 -6.89 -25.28 -30.17
CA ALA A 30 -7.81 -26.38 -29.90
C ALA A 30 -7.20 -27.39 -28.92
N SER A 31 -5.95 -27.80 -29.16
CA SER A 31 -5.21 -28.72 -28.29
C SER A 31 -5.04 -28.15 -26.86
N ALA A 32 -4.55 -26.93 -26.75
CA ALA A 32 -4.30 -26.31 -25.44
C ALA A 32 -5.60 -26.02 -24.67
N ASN A 33 -6.67 -25.63 -25.37
CA ASN A 33 -7.96 -25.34 -24.75
C ASN A 33 -8.69 -26.60 -24.30
N GLY A 34 -8.54 -27.71 -25.04
CA GLY A 34 -9.12 -29.01 -24.70
C GLY A 34 -8.34 -29.82 -23.65
N SER A 35 -7.11 -29.41 -23.33
CA SER A 35 -6.27 -30.12 -22.35
C SER A 35 -6.84 -30.02 -20.94
N PRO A 36 -6.76 -31.07 -20.10
CA PRO A 36 -7.14 -30.99 -18.71
C PRO A 36 -6.24 -30.01 -17.94
N LEU A 37 -6.75 -29.50 -16.79
CA LEU A 37 -5.92 -28.72 -15.88
C LEU A 37 -4.94 -29.65 -15.16
N LEU A 38 -3.72 -29.71 -15.65
CA LEU A 38 -2.62 -30.41 -14.98
C LEU A 38 -2.01 -29.46 -13.93
N LEU A 39 -2.52 -29.54 -12.72
CA LEU A 39 -1.97 -28.78 -11.61
C LEU A 39 -0.72 -29.50 -11.09
N LYS A 40 0.41 -28.82 -11.09
CA LYS A 40 1.59 -29.19 -10.31
C LYS A 40 1.68 -28.23 -9.12
N PRO A 41 1.07 -28.54 -7.97
CA PRO A 41 1.20 -27.71 -6.80
C PRO A 41 2.68 -27.68 -6.43
N ALA A 42 3.32 -26.53 -6.58
CA ALA A 42 4.60 -26.31 -5.94
C ALA A 42 4.33 -26.07 -4.44
N GLU A 43 5.16 -26.64 -3.58
CA GLU A 43 5.09 -26.26 -2.17
C GLU A 43 5.29 -24.74 -2.08
N PRO A 44 4.35 -24.04 -1.45
CA PRO A 44 4.45 -22.59 -1.39
C PRO A 44 5.71 -22.19 -0.64
N LYS A 45 6.53 -21.37 -1.28
CA LYS A 45 7.70 -20.78 -0.63
C LYS A 45 7.24 -20.00 0.60
N TYR A 46 8.03 -20.09 1.69
CA TYR A 46 7.83 -19.34 2.94
C TYR A 46 6.71 -19.81 3.87
N PHE A 47 5.99 -20.89 3.57
CA PHE A 47 4.93 -21.43 4.44
C PHE A 47 5.47 -21.94 5.79
N THR A 48 6.72 -22.35 5.85
CA THR A 48 7.41 -22.75 7.10
C THR A 48 7.99 -21.58 7.87
N SER A 49 7.91 -20.37 7.32
CA SER A 49 8.42 -19.17 7.99
C SER A 49 7.50 -18.74 9.14
N ARG A 50 8.09 -18.35 10.27
CA ARG A 50 7.35 -17.71 11.39
C ARG A 50 6.83 -16.30 11.03
N ALA A 51 7.28 -15.72 9.91
CA ALA A 51 6.90 -14.40 9.43
C ALA A 51 6.72 -14.38 7.90
N PRO A 52 5.77 -15.17 7.33
CA PRO A 52 5.75 -15.43 5.90
C PRO A 52 5.52 -14.17 5.05
N TYR A 53 4.71 -13.20 5.49
CA TYR A 53 4.55 -11.91 4.80
C TYR A 53 5.86 -11.11 4.77
N PHE A 54 6.58 -11.06 5.88
CA PHE A 54 7.87 -10.38 5.95
C PHE A 54 8.92 -11.11 5.08
N THR A 55 9.00 -12.42 5.20
CA THR A 55 9.97 -13.23 4.44
C THR A 55 9.74 -13.14 2.92
N SER A 56 8.48 -13.16 2.49
CA SER A 56 8.14 -13.00 1.07
C SER A 56 8.48 -11.60 0.56
N TRP A 57 8.26 -10.56 1.38
CA TRP A 57 8.66 -9.20 1.04
C TRP A 57 10.18 -9.07 0.93
N VAL A 58 10.95 -9.58 1.90
CA VAL A 58 12.43 -9.59 1.81
C VAL A 58 12.89 -10.25 0.53
N ALA A 59 12.29 -11.40 0.16
CA ALA A 59 12.67 -12.09 -1.06
C ALA A 59 12.35 -11.28 -2.34
N GLN A 60 11.31 -10.45 -2.33
CA GLN A 60 11.00 -9.54 -3.44
C GLN A 60 11.99 -8.36 -3.53
N GLU A 61 12.56 -7.93 -2.41
CA GLU A 61 13.54 -6.84 -2.36
C GLU A 61 14.96 -7.31 -2.75
N LEU A 62 15.30 -8.59 -2.57
CA LEU A 62 16.64 -9.11 -2.85
C LEU A 62 17.18 -8.80 -4.25
N PRO A 63 16.39 -8.87 -5.34
CA PRO A 63 16.88 -8.53 -6.69
C PRO A 63 17.30 -7.07 -6.87
N SER A 64 16.87 -6.16 -5.98
CA SER A 64 17.32 -4.76 -5.99
C SER A 64 18.67 -4.57 -5.28
N ILE A 65 19.10 -5.55 -4.49
CA ILE A 65 20.29 -5.51 -3.63
C ILE A 65 21.39 -6.44 -4.15
N LEU A 66 21.00 -7.58 -4.72
CA LEU A 66 21.90 -8.63 -5.17
C LEU A 66 21.79 -8.86 -6.67
N SER A 67 22.91 -9.23 -7.33
CA SER A 67 22.89 -9.60 -8.73
C SER A 67 22.19 -10.95 -8.95
N LYS A 68 21.78 -11.21 -10.22
CA LYS A 68 21.17 -12.50 -10.59
C LYS A 68 22.10 -13.68 -10.34
N GLU A 69 23.40 -13.49 -10.53
CA GLU A 69 24.43 -14.49 -10.30
C GLU A 69 24.53 -14.83 -8.81
N GLN A 70 24.56 -13.82 -7.94
CA GLN A 70 24.58 -13.99 -6.49
C GLN A 70 23.33 -14.74 -6.00
N LEU A 71 22.14 -14.36 -6.50
CA LEU A 71 20.90 -15.05 -6.16
C LEU A 71 20.88 -16.50 -6.68
N GLY A 72 21.48 -16.75 -7.85
CA GLY A 72 21.55 -18.07 -8.46
C GLY A 72 22.51 -19.04 -7.77
N MET A 73 23.55 -18.55 -7.09
CA MET A 73 24.50 -19.40 -6.35
C MET A 73 23.87 -20.14 -5.17
N GLY A 74 22.80 -19.58 -4.58
CA GLY A 74 22.18 -20.14 -3.38
C GLY A 74 23.06 -20.06 -2.15
N GLY A 75 22.63 -20.70 -1.04
CA GLY A 75 23.40 -20.76 0.20
C GLY A 75 23.53 -19.43 0.98
N LEU A 76 22.74 -18.41 0.60
CA LEU A 76 22.80 -17.10 1.21
C LEU A 76 22.20 -17.10 2.63
N THR A 77 22.90 -16.49 3.56
CA THR A 77 22.36 -16.14 4.88
C THR A 77 21.97 -14.67 4.89
N ILE A 78 20.67 -14.39 5.03
CA ILE A 78 20.13 -13.04 5.03
C ILE A 78 19.75 -12.66 6.46
N ARG A 79 20.48 -11.71 7.04
CA ARG A 79 20.15 -11.12 8.34
C ARG A 79 19.19 -9.96 8.14
N THR A 80 18.11 -9.94 8.89
CA THR A 80 17.06 -8.93 8.79
C THR A 80 16.88 -8.17 10.09
N SER A 81 16.12 -7.08 10.04
CA SER A 81 15.76 -6.26 11.20
C SER A 81 14.54 -6.78 11.97
N LEU A 82 13.93 -7.90 11.52
CA LEU A 82 12.71 -8.44 12.12
C LEU A 82 12.90 -8.72 13.62
N ASN A 83 11.94 -8.26 14.43
CA ASN A 83 11.80 -8.68 15.82
C ASN A 83 10.65 -9.70 15.90
N ILE A 84 10.99 -10.94 16.21
CA ILE A 84 10.03 -12.04 16.15
C ILE A 84 8.89 -11.90 17.17
N ASP A 85 9.16 -11.37 18.35
CA ASP A 85 8.12 -11.16 19.37
C ASP A 85 7.13 -10.08 18.94
N TRP A 86 7.63 -9.01 18.30
CA TRP A 86 6.77 -7.97 17.74
C TRP A 86 5.96 -8.51 16.57
N GLN A 87 6.55 -9.35 15.74
CA GLN A 87 5.88 -9.98 14.61
C GLN A 87 4.70 -10.85 15.08
N GLU A 88 4.91 -11.68 16.07
CA GLU A 88 3.87 -12.56 16.63
C GLU A 88 2.74 -11.76 17.31
N LYS A 89 3.10 -10.71 18.05
CA LYS A 89 2.11 -9.78 18.62
C LYS A 89 1.32 -9.05 17.54
N ALA A 90 1.99 -8.59 16.47
CA ALA A 90 1.33 -7.93 15.34
C ALA A 90 0.35 -8.88 14.64
N GLN A 91 0.75 -10.13 14.37
CA GLN A 91 -0.13 -11.14 13.75
C GLN A 91 -1.34 -11.43 14.64
N SER A 92 -1.12 -11.66 15.94
CA SER A 92 -2.23 -11.93 16.87
C SER A 92 -3.18 -10.73 16.99
N THR A 93 -2.66 -9.51 16.90
CA THR A 93 -3.46 -8.28 16.91
C THR A 93 -4.35 -8.18 15.67
N ILE A 94 -3.78 -8.41 14.48
CA ILE A 94 -4.57 -8.46 13.23
C ILE A 94 -5.69 -9.50 13.35
N ASN A 95 -5.36 -10.72 13.75
CA ASN A 95 -6.36 -11.79 13.86
C ASN A 95 -7.49 -11.46 14.83
N ARG A 96 -7.19 -10.77 15.93
CA ARG A 96 -8.17 -10.37 16.95
C ARG A 96 -9.09 -9.24 16.48
N HIS A 97 -8.54 -8.26 15.73
CA HIS A 97 -9.25 -7.02 15.41
C HIS A 97 -9.84 -6.98 13.99
N THR A 98 -9.72 -8.06 13.21
CA THR A 98 -10.33 -8.17 11.88
C THR A 98 -11.37 -9.29 11.84
N PRO A 99 -12.58 -9.09 12.39
CA PRO A 99 -13.61 -10.12 12.43
C PRO A 99 -14.15 -10.47 11.04
N GLY A 100 -14.64 -11.70 10.89
CA GLY A 100 -15.26 -12.20 9.66
C GLY A 100 -14.33 -12.13 8.45
N ALA A 101 -14.83 -11.65 7.33
CA ALA A 101 -14.10 -11.50 6.07
C ALA A 101 -13.20 -10.24 6.00
N MET A 102 -13.17 -9.44 7.07
CA MET A 102 -12.31 -8.25 7.13
C MET A 102 -10.83 -8.67 7.14
N GLU A 103 -10.01 -7.95 6.40
CA GLU A 103 -8.56 -8.11 6.36
C GLU A 103 -7.86 -6.87 6.92
N GLY A 104 -6.63 -7.03 7.39
CA GLY A 104 -5.83 -5.94 7.92
C GLY A 104 -4.36 -6.13 7.64
N ALA A 105 -3.60 -5.05 7.80
CA ALA A 105 -2.15 -5.09 7.69
C ALA A 105 -1.52 -4.17 8.74
N VAL A 106 -0.31 -4.51 9.15
CA VAL A 106 0.48 -3.69 10.07
C VAL A 106 1.94 -3.72 9.64
N VAL A 107 2.59 -2.56 9.75
CA VAL A 107 4.05 -2.43 9.66
C VAL A 107 4.52 -1.65 10.87
N SER A 108 5.49 -2.20 11.60
CA SER A 108 6.17 -1.48 12.68
C SER A 108 7.60 -1.15 12.25
N MET A 109 7.94 0.12 12.35
CA MET A 109 9.27 0.63 11.97
C MET A 109 9.93 1.31 13.16
N GLU A 110 11.23 1.17 13.25
CA GLU A 110 12.03 1.86 14.26
C GLU A 110 12.23 3.32 13.84
N PRO A 111 11.82 4.28 14.69
CA PRO A 111 12.08 5.70 14.42
C PRO A 111 13.59 5.98 14.29
N GLY A 112 13.95 6.85 13.33
CA GLY A 112 15.32 7.27 13.08
C GLY A 112 16.14 6.34 12.19
N THR A 113 15.92 5.02 12.24
CA THR A 113 16.62 4.06 11.37
C THR A 113 15.78 3.60 10.18
N GLY A 114 14.45 3.63 10.30
CA GLY A 114 13.53 3.10 9.30
C GLY A 114 13.51 1.56 9.23
N LEU A 115 14.20 0.86 10.14
CA LEU A 115 14.23 -0.60 10.14
C LEU A 115 12.85 -1.19 10.43
N VAL A 116 12.37 -2.07 9.54
CA VAL A 116 11.10 -2.77 9.72
C VAL A 116 11.25 -3.85 10.76
N ARG A 117 10.54 -3.72 11.89
CA ARG A 117 10.59 -4.63 13.05
C ARG A 117 9.49 -5.69 13.00
N SER A 118 8.35 -5.39 12.37
CA SER A 118 7.31 -6.38 12.05
C SER A 118 6.55 -5.98 10.79
N MET A 119 6.04 -6.98 10.05
CA MET A 119 5.20 -6.78 8.88
C MET A 119 4.19 -7.91 8.77
N VAL A 120 2.91 -7.56 8.84
CA VAL A 120 1.78 -8.47 8.66
C VAL A 120 0.92 -7.95 7.54
N GLY A 121 0.68 -8.75 6.52
CA GLY A 121 -0.08 -8.38 5.33
C GLY A 121 -1.49 -8.96 5.25
N GLY A 122 -1.90 -9.75 6.25
CA GLY A 122 -3.21 -10.40 6.30
C GLY A 122 -3.36 -11.30 7.51
N LYS A 123 -4.52 -11.92 7.66
CA LYS A 123 -4.81 -12.84 8.78
C LYS A 123 -4.08 -14.16 8.67
N ASP A 124 -4.12 -14.77 7.51
CA ASP A 124 -3.50 -16.05 7.23
C ASP A 124 -2.80 -16.03 5.86
N PHE A 125 -1.52 -16.35 5.85
CA PHE A 125 -0.73 -16.42 4.62
C PHE A 125 -1.11 -17.62 3.75
N ASN A 126 -1.64 -18.67 4.34
CA ASN A 126 -2.12 -19.86 3.61
C ASN A 126 -3.36 -19.53 2.78
N ASP A 127 -4.26 -18.71 3.32
CA ASP A 127 -5.48 -18.27 2.65
C ASP A 127 -5.19 -17.19 1.61
N SER A 128 -4.29 -16.25 1.93
CA SER A 128 -3.96 -15.14 1.05
C SER A 128 -2.50 -14.72 1.20
N GLN A 129 -1.71 -14.97 0.14
CA GLN A 129 -0.31 -14.53 0.05
C GLN A 129 -0.17 -13.05 -0.33
N PHE A 130 -1.28 -12.36 -0.65
CA PHE A 130 -1.28 -10.95 -0.99
C PHE A 130 -0.89 -10.11 0.23
N ASN A 131 0.32 -9.56 0.18
CA ASN A 131 0.86 -8.75 1.26
C ASN A 131 0.27 -7.33 1.22
N ARG A 132 -0.80 -7.10 1.97
CA ARG A 132 -1.47 -5.79 2.00
C ARG A 132 -0.61 -4.68 2.55
N ALA A 133 0.42 -5.03 3.34
CA ALA A 133 1.35 -4.05 3.89
C ALA A 133 2.27 -3.42 2.84
N SER A 134 2.62 -4.17 1.77
CA SER A 134 3.54 -3.71 0.72
C SER A 134 2.91 -3.59 -0.67
N GLN A 135 1.79 -4.29 -0.93
CA GLN A 135 1.21 -4.39 -2.28
C GLN A 135 -0.13 -3.68 -2.42
N ALA A 136 -0.89 -3.49 -1.33
CA ALA A 136 -2.21 -2.87 -1.41
C ALA A 136 -2.12 -1.36 -1.59
N LEU A 137 -2.77 -0.86 -2.64
CA LEU A 137 -2.98 0.57 -2.82
C LEU A 137 -4.30 0.95 -2.15
N ARG A 138 -4.22 1.82 -1.16
CA ARG A 138 -5.37 2.32 -0.40
C ARG A 138 -5.26 3.83 -0.23
N SER A 139 -6.42 4.49 -0.16
CA SER A 139 -6.44 5.92 0.18
C SER A 139 -5.85 6.13 1.57
N PRO A 140 -4.89 7.04 1.73
CA PRO A 140 -4.29 7.37 3.02
C PRO A 140 -5.25 8.14 3.93
N GLY A 141 -6.36 8.66 3.39
CA GLY A 141 -7.27 9.51 4.12
C GLY A 141 -6.54 10.68 4.80
N SER A 142 -6.92 11.02 6.01
CA SER A 142 -6.33 12.14 6.76
C SER A 142 -4.84 12.00 7.08
N THR A 143 -4.25 10.82 6.91
CA THR A 143 -2.80 10.65 7.04
C THR A 143 -2.05 11.47 5.98
N PHE A 144 -2.65 11.68 4.80
CA PHE A 144 -2.05 12.50 3.75
C PHE A 144 -1.86 13.97 4.15
N LYS A 145 -2.61 14.48 5.12
CA LYS A 145 -2.46 15.84 5.63
C LYS A 145 -1.06 16.14 6.12
N LEU A 146 -0.33 15.13 6.61
CA LEU A 146 1.08 15.29 7.02
C LEU A 146 1.93 15.90 5.90
N PHE A 147 1.73 15.46 4.65
CA PHE A 147 2.49 15.98 3.49
C PHE A 147 2.10 17.41 3.16
N VAL A 148 0.82 17.77 3.32
CA VAL A 148 0.34 19.14 3.12
C VAL A 148 0.95 20.08 4.14
N TYR A 149 0.89 19.73 5.43
CA TYR A 149 1.44 20.55 6.51
C TYR A 149 2.98 20.61 6.43
N LEU A 150 3.65 19.50 6.15
CA LEU A 150 5.10 19.49 5.95
C LEU A 150 5.51 20.42 4.81
N SER A 151 4.76 20.42 3.70
CA SER A 151 5.01 21.32 2.60
C SER A 151 4.83 22.79 3.00
N ALA A 152 3.80 23.09 3.80
CA ALA A 152 3.59 24.44 4.33
C ALA A 152 4.75 24.90 5.22
N LEU A 153 5.27 24.01 6.08
CA LEU A 153 6.44 24.29 6.91
C LEU A 153 7.70 24.50 6.07
N LYS A 154 7.90 23.73 4.99
CA LYS A 154 9.01 23.92 4.04
C LYS A 154 8.95 25.27 3.30
N GLU A 155 7.75 25.82 3.12
CA GLU A 155 7.54 27.17 2.57
C GLU A 155 7.67 28.29 3.63
N GLY A 156 8.14 27.97 4.83
CA GLY A 156 8.44 28.94 5.87
C GLY A 156 7.31 29.18 6.88
N MET A 157 6.18 28.51 6.76
CA MET A 157 5.14 28.60 7.80
C MET A 157 5.62 27.94 9.10
N LYS A 158 5.11 28.42 10.22
CA LYS A 158 5.43 27.90 11.55
C LYS A 158 4.22 27.20 12.17
N PRO A 159 4.42 26.25 13.08
CA PRO A 159 3.30 25.58 13.76
C PRO A 159 2.35 26.53 14.47
N GLU A 160 2.83 27.67 14.94
CA GLU A 160 2.11 28.71 15.68
C GLU A 160 1.32 29.66 14.77
N ASP A 161 1.62 29.67 13.46
CA ASP A 161 0.95 30.55 12.50
C ASP A 161 -0.55 30.27 12.48
N LYS A 162 -1.33 31.36 12.50
CA LYS A 162 -2.77 31.29 12.57
C LYS A 162 -3.39 31.11 11.19
N ILE A 163 -4.35 30.23 11.11
CA ILE A 163 -5.16 29.97 9.94
C ILE A 163 -6.65 29.93 10.31
N THR A 164 -7.52 30.35 9.42
CA THR A 164 -8.96 30.39 9.69
C THR A 164 -9.62 29.09 9.22
N ASP A 165 -10.21 28.37 10.18
CA ASP A 165 -11.08 27.22 9.95
C ASP A 165 -12.51 27.69 9.79
N ARG A 166 -12.99 27.72 8.55
CA ARG A 166 -14.36 28.07 8.17
C ARG A 166 -14.81 27.26 6.96
N GLN A 167 -16.09 27.27 6.69
CA GLN A 167 -16.61 26.71 5.46
C GLN A 167 -16.07 27.50 4.26
N VAL A 168 -15.45 26.80 3.32
CA VAL A 168 -14.86 27.35 2.08
C VAL A 168 -15.12 26.39 0.92
N CYS A 169 -15.17 26.91 -0.30
CA CYS A 169 -15.29 26.10 -1.51
C CYS A 169 -14.21 26.48 -2.51
N TYR A 170 -13.70 25.49 -3.24
CA TYR A 170 -12.68 25.65 -4.26
C TYR A 170 -13.08 24.85 -5.50
N GLY A 171 -13.35 25.51 -6.62
CA GLY A 171 -13.71 24.84 -7.89
C GLY A 171 -14.88 23.86 -7.74
N GLY A 172 -15.91 24.21 -6.97
CA GLY A 172 -17.07 23.35 -6.70
C GLY A 172 -16.88 22.33 -5.57
N TYR A 173 -15.67 22.13 -5.08
CA TYR A 173 -15.39 21.27 -3.92
C TYR A 173 -15.46 22.07 -2.62
N CYS A 174 -16.36 21.67 -1.71
CA CYS A 174 -16.56 22.32 -0.42
C CYS A 174 -16.21 21.32 0.71
N PRO A 175 -14.97 21.33 1.23
CA PRO A 175 -14.59 20.43 2.32
C PRO A 175 -15.42 20.73 3.58
N LYS A 176 -15.77 19.67 4.29
CA LYS A 176 -16.45 19.76 5.58
C LYS A 176 -15.62 19.10 6.66
N ASN A 177 -15.55 19.74 7.81
CA ASN A 177 -14.97 19.12 8.99
C ASN A 177 -15.90 18.06 9.60
N PHE A 178 -15.35 17.20 10.43
CA PHE A 178 -16.14 16.20 11.14
C PHE A 178 -17.29 16.87 11.91
N LYS A 179 -18.50 16.34 11.78
CA LYS A 179 -19.74 16.88 12.33
C LYS A 179 -20.05 18.34 11.95
N ASN A 180 -19.48 18.83 10.83
CA ASN A 180 -19.63 20.24 10.38
C ASN A 180 -19.20 21.28 11.43
N LYS A 181 -18.25 20.93 12.32
CA LYS A 181 -17.77 21.83 13.36
C LYS A 181 -16.60 22.65 12.86
N TYR A 182 -16.65 23.97 13.07
CA TYR A 182 -15.60 24.93 12.69
C TYR A 182 -15.10 25.66 13.93
N TYR A 183 -13.79 25.94 13.95
CA TYR A 183 -13.11 26.43 15.14
C TYR A 183 -12.64 27.90 15.02
N GLY A 184 -12.94 28.56 13.89
CA GLY A 184 -12.47 29.93 13.63
C GLY A 184 -10.93 29.97 13.44
N THR A 185 -10.29 31.00 13.95
CA THR A 185 -8.85 31.18 13.83
C THR A 185 -8.10 30.34 14.85
N VAL A 186 -7.30 29.39 14.34
CA VAL A 186 -6.52 28.44 15.16
C VAL A 186 -5.07 28.39 14.67
N PRO A 187 -4.09 28.02 15.51
CA PRO A 187 -2.74 27.76 15.05
C PRO A 187 -2.66 26.47 14.20
N LEU A 188 -1.69 26.36 13.30
CA LEU A 188 -1.53 25.23 12.39
C LEU A 188 -1.44 23.90 13.14
N TRP A 189 -0.66 23.83 14.23
CA TRP A 189 -0.55 22.62 15.02
C TRP A 189 -1.90 22.12 15.54
N LYS A 190 -2.78 23.04 15.96
CA LYS A 190 -4.13 22.70 16.46
C LYS A 190 -5.04 22.24 15.32
N ALA A 191 -4.90 22.83 14.14
CA ALA A 191 -5.64 22.42 12.96
C ALA A 191 -5.27 20.99 12.53
N LEU A 192 -3.99 20.64 12.56
CA LEU A 192 -3.51 19.28 12.31
C LEU A 192 -3.98 18.30 13.38
N GLN A 193 -3.85 18.64 14.65
CA GLN A 193 -4.29 17.84 15.79
C GLN A 193 -5.79 17.46 15.69
N ASN A 194 -6.62 18.40 15.25
CA ASN A 194 -8.06 18.17 15.08
C ASN A 194 -8.41 17.66 13.67
N SER A 195 -7.41 17.40 12.85
CA SER A 195 -7.58 16.90 11.48
C SER A 195 -8.58 17.71 10.65
N LEU A 196 -8.50 19.06 10.71
CA LEU A 196 -9.44 19.96 10.04
C LEU A 196 -9.29 19.88 8.52
N ASN A 197 -10.35 19.43 7.84
CA ASN A 197 -10.35 19.27 6.40
C ASN A 197 -10.28 20.61 5.67
N THR A 198 -11.05 21.59 6.12
CA THR A 198 -11.09 22.94 5.53
C THR A 198 -9.72 23.61 5.55
N VAL A 199 -9.00 23.51 6.66
CA VAL A 199 -7.65 24.04 6.80
C VAL A 199 -6.67 23.31 5.90
N SER A 200 -6.74 21.98 5.86
CA SER A 200 -5.83 21.18 5.02
C SER A 200 -6.00 21.49 3.53
N VAL A 201 -7.25 21.68 3.06
CA VAL A 201 -7.53 22.07 1.67
C VAL A 201 -7.09 23.52 1.39
N SER A 202 -7.28 24.43 2.36
CA SER A 202 -6.79 25.80 2.24
C SER A 202 -5.27 25.88 2.14
N LEU A 203 -4.55 25.11 2.94
CA LEU A 203 -3.10 24.98 2.88
C LEU A 203 -2.65 24.38 1.55
N LEU A 204 -3.29 23.28 1.09
CA LEU A 204 -2.99 22.68 -0.20
C LEU A 204 -3.12 23.69 -1.34
N LYS A 205 -4.16 24.52 -1.31
CA LYS A 205 -4.31 25.60 -2.31
C LYS A 205 -3.23 26.66 -2.19
N GLN A 206 -2.87 27.06 -0.98
CA GLN A 206 -1.84 28.09 -0.74
C GLN A 206 -0.45 27.62 -1.15
N VAL A 207 -0.07 26.41 -0.78
CA VAL A 207 1.24 25.80 -1.09
C VAL A 207 1.32 25.36 -2.55
N GLY A 208 0.23 24.85 -3.08
CA GLY A 208 0.10 24.30 -4.44
C GLY A 208 0.31 22.78 -4.50
N PHE A 209 -0.41 22.14 -5.41
CA PHE A 209 -0.39 20.68 -5.58
C PHE A 209 1.02 20.15 -5.87
N ASP A 210 1.78 20.82 -6.74
CA ASP A 210 3.09 20.31 -7.17
C ASP A 210 4.08 20.20 -6.02
N LYS A 211 4.11 21.17 -5.12
CA LYS A 211 4.99 21.15 -3.95
C LYS A 211 4.60 20.05 -2.97
N VAL A 212 3.30 19.83 -2.76
CA VAL A 212 2.81 18.76 -1.89
C VAL A 212 3.11 17.39 -2.51
N ILE A 213 2.87 17.21 -3.81
CA ILE A 213 3.21 16.00 -4.54
C ILE A 213 4.73 15.75 -4.49
N ALA A 214 5.55 16.76 -4.73
CA ALA A 214 7.01 16.62 -4.64
C ALA A 214 7.48 16.24 -3.23
N THR A 215 6.85 16.82 -2.19
CA THR A 215 7.14 16.44 -0.79
C THR A 215 6.75 14.99 -0.52
N ALA A 216 5.57 14.54 -0.94
CA ALA A 216 5.13 13.16 -0.78
C ALA A 216 6.04 12.18 -1.54
N ASN A 217 6.41 12.52 -2.79
CA ASN A 217 7.34 11.72 -3.60
C ASN A 217 8.72 11.58 -2.95
N SER A 218 9.26 12.67 -2.38
CA SER A 218 10.55 12.63 -1.68
C SER A 218 10.55 11.73 -0.44
N LEU A 219 9.38 11.42 0.07
CA LEU A 219 9.15 10.53 1.21
C LEU A 219 8.65 9.13 0.78
N GLY A 220 8.75 8.79 -0.50
CA GLY A 220 8.46 7.46 -1.02
C GLY A 220 7.02 7.23 -1.48
N ILE A 221 6.12 8.22 -1.40
CA ILE A 221 4.74 8.08 -1.91
C ILE A 221 4.72 8.46 -3.39
N THR A 222 4.96 7.50 -4.27
CA THR A 222 5.19 7.75 -5.70
C THR A 222 4.01 7.35 -6.61
N LYS A 223 2.99 6.66 -6.06
CA LYS A 223 1.89 6.12 -6.87
C LYS A 223 0.57 6.80 -6.54
N GLY A 224 -0.23 7.08 -7.56
CA GLY A 224 -1.63 7.50 -7.42
C GLY A 224 -1.83 8.95 -6.99
N LEU A 225 -0.79 9.79 -6.98
CA LEU A 225 -0.91 11.20 -6.62
C LEU A 225 -1.46 12.02 -7.79
N GLY A 226 -2.68 12.54 -7.65
CA GLY A 226 -3.33 13.42 -8.61
C GLY A 226 -3.53 14.84 -8.05
N ARG A 227 -3.88 15.79 -8.94
CA ARG A 227 -4.20 17.17 -8.58
C ARG A 227 -5.69 17.32 -8.26
N PHE A 228 -6.12 16.82 -7.12
CA PHE A 228 -7.50 16.95 -6.64
C PHE A 228 -7.57 17.24 -5.15
N TYR A 229 -8.62 17.92 -4.73
CA TYR A 229 -8.79 18.37 -3.34
C TYR A 229 -9.16 17.28 -2.33
N PRO A 230 -9.90 16.21 -2.62
CA PRO A 230 -10.13 15.14 -1.66
C PRO A 230 -8.81 14.52 -1.21
N LEU A 231 -8.56 14.58 0.08
CA LEU A 231 -7.36 14.06 0.75
C LEU A 231 -7.64 12.69 1.36
#